data_270659e160e829a4afeaacf880045d97
#
_entry.id   270659e160e829a4afeaacf880045d97
#
_cell.length_a   1.000
_cell.length_b   1.000
_cell.length_c   1.000
_cell.angle_alpha   90.00
_cell.angle_beta   90.00
_cell.angle_gamma   90.00
#
_symmetry.space_group_name_H-M   'P 1'
#
loop_
_entity.id
_entity.type
_entity.pdbx_description
1 polymer ?
#
loop_
_entity_poly.entity_id
_entity_poly.type
_entity_poly.pdbx_seq_one_letter_code
_entity_poly.pdbx_strand_id
1 'polypeptide(L)'
;MHLKLLTLAKVTAARVSATQGAAVRDETGRTYAAASVKLDSITLDALELALGMALSSGAIAIEAAITFGSEPITRAQLAIREISPKALLAGVDQDGKTTTY
;
A
#
# COMPACT_ATOMS: atom_id res chain seq x y z
N MET A 1 -15.73 4.29 -2.21
CA MET A 1 -14.34 4.80 -2.36
C MET A 1 -13.58 4.66 -1.05
N HIS A 2 -12.34 4.25 -1.11
CA HIS A 2 -11.53 4.00 0.09
C HIS A 2 -10.74 5.25 0.51
N LEU A 3 -11.45 6.35 0.81
CA LEU A 3 -10.83 7.63 1.17
C LEU A 3 -9.98 7.52 2.44
N LYS A 4 -10.39 6.69 3.40
CA LYS A 4 -9.63 6.50 4.63
C LYS A 4 -8.27 5.88 4.34
N LEU A 5 -8.19 4.91 3.43
CA LEU A 5 -6.92 4.29 3.04
C LEU A 5 -6.03 5.29 2.32
N LEU A 6 -6.60 6.10 1.43
CA LEU A 6 -5.84 7.14 0.73
C LEU A 6 -5.27 8.15 1.72
N THR A 7 -6.07 8.59 2.68
CA THR A 7 -5.62 9.53 3.72
C THR A 7 -4.47 8.94 4.53
N LEU A 8 -4.58 7.66 4.93
CA LEU A 8 -3.52 6.98 5.67
C LEU A 8 -2.23 6.89 4.85
N ALA A 9 -2.34 6.56 3.57
CA ALA A 9 -1.18 6.48 2.69
C ALA A 9 -0.48 7.83 2.57
N LYS A 10 -1.24 8.90 2.36
CA LYS A 10 -0.69 10.26 2.26
C LYS A 10 -0.01 10.72 3.54
N VAL A 11 -0.68 10.55 4.67
CA VAL A 11 -0.17 11.00 5.97
C VAL A 11 1.10 10.24 6.33
N THR A 12 1.11 8.94 6.08
CA THR A 12 2.27 8.10 6.40
C THR A 12 3.48 8.49 5.56
N ALA A 13 3.30 8.72 4.26
CA ALA A 13 4.38 9.18 3.39
C ALA A 13 4.90 10.55 3.83
N ALA A 14 3.99 11.49 4.11
CA ALA A 14 4.37 12.85 4.50
C ALA A 14 5.17 12.88 5.80
N ARG A 15 4.84 12.02 6.75
CA ARG A 15 5.50 11.97 8.06
C ARG A 15 7.00 11.75 7.95
N VAL A 16 7.44 11.00 6.96
CA VAL A 16 8.85 10.68 6.76
C VAL A 16 9.40 11.23 5.44
N SER A 17 8.65 12.12 4.80
CA SER A 17 9.03 12.73 3.51
C SER A 17 9.34 11.70 2.43
N ALA A 18 8.61 10.58 2.43
CA ALA A 18 8.79 9.54 1.42
C ALA A 18 8.06 9.89 0.12
N THR A 19 8.51 9.33 -0.98
CA THR A 19 7.90 9.53 -2.30
C THR A 19 6.65 8.69 -2.51
N GLN A 20 6.41 7.72 -1.61
CA GLN A 20 5.30 6.79 -1.75
C GLN A 20 4.79 6.40 -0.38
N GLY A 21 3.46 6.32 -0.26
CA GLY A 21 2.78 5.72 0.87
C GLY A 21 1.81 4.67 0.40
N ALA A 22 1.43 3.77 1.28
CA ALA A 22 0.43 2.76 0.98
C ALA A 22 -0.36 2.41 2.24
N ALA A 23 -1.60 2.02 2.06
CA ALA A 23 -2.43 1.50 3.14
C ALA A 23 -3.22 0.31 2.61
N VAL A 24 -3.33 -0.72 3.43
CA VAL A 24 -4.11 -1.92 3.10
C VAL A 24 -5.11 -2.19 4.21
N ARG A 25 -6.24 -2.80 3.85
CA ARG A 25 -7.25 -3.27 4.78
C ARG A 25 -7.36 -4.78 4.64
N ASP A 26 -7.29 -5.49 5.77
CA ASP A 26 -7.41 -6.95 5.76
C ASP A 26 -8.87 -7.40 5.84
N GLU A 27 -9.08 -8.71 5.88
CA GLU A 27 -10.42 -9.31 5.91
C GLU A 27 -11.20 -9.00 7.19
N THR A 28 -10.52 -8.54 8.25
CA THR A 28 -11.18 -8.19 9.51
C THR A 28 -11.50 -6.69 9.61
N GLY A 29 -11.09 -5.91 8.61
CA GLY A 29 -11.26 -4.47 8.63
C GLY A 29 -10.11 -3.70 9.26
N ARG A 30 -9.05 -4.38 9.72
CA ARG A 30 -7.85 -3.71 10.23
C ARG A 30 -7.08 -3.09 9.08
N THR A 31 -6.48 -1.93 9.36
CA THR A 31 -5.70 -1.19 8.37
C THR A 31 -4.23 -1.15 8.77
N TYR A 32 -3.38 -1.18 7.75
CA TYR A 32 -1.92 -1.11 7.92
C TYR A 32 -1.41 -0.09 6.92
N ALA A 33 -0.56 0.82 7.37
CA ALA A 33 -0.03 1.87 6.51
C ALA A 33 1.49 1.90 6.61
N ALA A 34 2.14 2.18 5.50
CA ALA A 34 3.59 2.23 5.40
C ALA A 34 4.02 3.30 4.40
N ALA A 35 5.23 3.79 4.57
CA ALA A 35 5.91 4.64 3.60
C ALA A 35 7.07 3.86 3.01
N SER A 36 7.49 4.22 1.80
CA SER A 36 8.64 3.58 1.17
C SER A 36 9.92 3.85 1.96
N VAL A 37 10.83 2.89 1.94
CA VAL A 37 12.14 2.98 2.61
C VAL A 37 13.21 2.84 1.55
N LYS A 38 14.16 3.76 1.55
CA LYS A 38 15.26 3.73 0.59
C LYS A 38 16.58 3.93 1.30
N LEU A 39 17.28 2.83 1.52
CA LEU A 39 18.64 2.80 2.04
C LEU A 39 19.54 2.10 1.00
N ASP A 40 20.85 2.24 1.15
CA ASP A 40 21.77 1.53 0.27
C ASP A 40 21.64 0.01 0.43
N SER A 41 21.40 -0.44 1.67
CA SER A 41 21.34 -1.87 1.98
C SER A 41 19.96 -2.47 1.77
N ILE A 42 18.89 -1.67 1.80
CA ILE A 42 17.53 -2.18 1.62
C ILE A 42 16.63 -1.10 1.03
N THR A 43 15.81 -1.50 0.07
CA THR A 43 14.79 -0.65 -0.53
C THR A 43 13.46 -1.38 -0.47
N LEU A 44 12.47 -0.75 0.16
CA LEU A 44 11.15 -1.32 0.32
C LEU A 44 10.11 -0.40 -0.31
N ASP A 45 9.33 -0.94 -1.21
CA ASP A 45 8.14 -0.28 -1.76
C ASP A 45 7.09 -0.18 -0.64
N ALA A 46 6.33 0.92 -0.60
CA ALA A 46 5.36 1.14 0.47
C ALA A 46 4.28 0.05 0.49
N LEU A 47 3.83 -0.40 -0.69
CA LEU A 47 2.80 -1.43 -0.78
C LEU A 47 3.30 -2.77 -0.26
N GLU A 48 4.53 -3.18 -0.65
CA GLU A 48 5.08 -4.44 -0.16
C GLU A 48 5.30 -4.41 1.35
N LEU A 49 5.68 -3.25 1.90
CA LEU A 49 5.86 -3.11 3.34
C LEU A 49 4.52 -3.18 4.07
N ALA A 50 3.50 -2.46 3.60
CA ALA A 50 2.16 -2.50 4.20
C ALA A 50 1.57 -3.91 4.15
N LEU A 51 1.71 -4.60 3.02
CA LEU A 51 1.28 -5.99 2.88
C LEU A 51 2.02 -6.90 3.86
N GLY A 52 3.34 -6.75 3.95
CA GLY A 52 4.15 -7.53 4.90
C GLY A 52 3.70 -7.32 6.34
N MET A 53 3.39 -6.08 6.72
CA MET A 53 2.87 -5.77 8.05
C MET A 53 1.55 -6.48 8.32
N ALA A 54 0.64 -6.48 7.36
CA ALA A 54 -0.65 -7.15 7.50
C ALA A 54 -0.48 -8.66 7.67
N LEU A 55 0.30 -9.28 6.78
CA LEU A 55 0.55 -10.72 6.83
C LEU A 55 1.28 -11.13 8.09
N SER A 56 2.28 -10.35 8.51
CA SER A 56 3.02 -10.59 9.75
C SER A 56 2.14 -10.46 10.98
N SER A 57 1.05 -9.70 10.88
CA SER A 57 0.08 -9.54 11.96
C SER A 57 -1.05 -10.56 11.93
N GLY A 58 -1.00 -11.51 10.99
CA GLY A 58 -1.95 -12.62 10.91
C GLY A 58 -3.06 -12.46 9.88
N ALA A 59 -3.02 -11.43 9.03
CA ALA A 59 -4.01 -11.28 7.97
C ALA A 59 -3.91 -12.46 6.99
N ILE A 60 -5.06 -12.94 6.53
CA ILE A 60 -5.12 -14.05 5.56
C ILE A 60 -5.64 -13.58 4.19
N ALA A 61 -6.16 -12.37 4.12
CA ALA A 61 -6.65 -11.79 2.86
C ALA A 61 -6.58 -10.27 2.94
N ILE A 62 -6.52 -9.63 1.77
CA ILE A 62 -6.56 -8.18 1.65
C ILE A 62 -7.83 -7.79 0.91
N GLU A 63 -8.63 -6.94 1.52
CA GLU A 63 -9.86 -6.44 0.92
C GLU A 63 -9.57 -5.32 -0.08
N ALA A 64 -8.70 -4.38 0.33
CA ALA A 64 -8.37 -3.21 -0.49
C ALA A 64 -6.97 -2.71 -0.17
N ALA A 65 -6.32 -2.13 -1.16
CA ALA A 65 -5.01 -1.52 -1.03
C ALA A 65 -4.96 -0.25 -1.87
N ILE A 66 -4.51 0.85 -1.27
CA ILE A 66 -4.37 2.14 -1.95
C ILE A 66 -2.95 2.63 -1.78
N THR A 67 -2.33 3.05 -2.87
CA THR A 67 -1.01 3.68 -2.85
C THR A 67 -1.13 5.17 -3.17
N PHE A 68 -0.20 5.95 -2.69
CA PHE A 68 -0.09 7.38 -2.99
C PHE A 68 1.34 7.71 -3.41
N GLY A 69 1.46 8.54 -4.44
CA GLY A 69 2.76 8.98 -4.95
C GLY A 69 3.27 8.07 -6.05
N SER A 70 4.48 7.55 -5.88
CA SER A 70 5.09 6.68 -6.88
C SER A 70 4.29 5.40 -7.12
N GLU A 71 4.36 4.88 -8.32
CA GLU A 71 3.69 3.64 -8.70
C GLU A 71 4.19 2.46 -7.87
N PRO A 72 3.31 1.56 -7.41
CA PRO A 72 3.76 0.38 -6.67
C PRO A 72 4.57 -0.56 -7.56
N ILE A 73 5.61 -1.14 -6.99
CA ILE A 73 6.47 -2.08 -7.71
C ILE A 73 5.68 -3.31 -8.13
N THR A 74 6.03 -3.88 -9.29
CA THR A 74 5.30 -5.00 -9.87
C THR A 74 5.20 -6.20 -8.93
N ARG A 75 6.27 -6.54 -8.22
CA ARG A 75 6.24 -7.68 -7.28
C ARG A 75 5.24 -7.47 -6.15
N ALA A 76 5.02 -6.22 -5.72
CA ALA A 76 4.02 -5.92 -4.69
C ALA A 76 2.61 -6.11 -5.23
N GLN A 77 2.35 -5.69 -6.46
CA GLN A 77 1.07 -5.90 -7.13
C GLN A 77 0.78 -7.39 -7.27
N LEU A 78 1.78 -8.15 -7.70
CA LEU A 78 1.64 -9.61 -7.85
C LEU A 78 1.36 -10.29 -6.51
N ALA A 79 2.01 -9.84 -5.44
CA ALA A 79 1.80 -10.40 -4.11
C ALA A 79 0.38 -10.16 -3.61
N ILE A 80 -0.19 -8.98 -3.85
CA ILE A 80 -1.59 -8.69 -3.53
C ILE A 80 -2.50 -9.67 -4.29
N ARG A 81 -2.25 -9.87 -5.58
CA ARG A 81 -3.08 -10.77 -6.41
C ARG A 81 -2.94 -12.23 -6.04
N GLU A 82 -1.78 -12.63 -5.56
CA GLU A 82 -1.56 -13.99 -5.07
C GLU A 82 -2.44 -14.29 -3.86
N ILE A 83 -2.53 -13.35 -2.93
CA ILE A 83 -3.27 -13.52 -1.67
C ILE A 83 -4.75 -13.25 -1.88
N SER A 84 -5.09 -12.24 -2.66
CA SER A 84 -6.46 -11.78 -2.85
C SER A 84 -6.67 -11.36 -4.29
N PRO A 85 -6.99 -12.32 -5.19
CA PRO A 85 -7.13 -12.02 -6.62
C PRO A 85 -8.15 -10.92 -6.93
N LYS A 86 -9.15 -10.73 -6.05
CA LYS A 86 -10.23 -9.77 -6.26
C LYS A 86 -10.10 -8.50 -5.43
N ALA A 87 -8.99 -8.32 -4.72
CA ALA A 87 -8.78 -7.11 -3.92
C ALA A 87 -8.83 -5.86 -4.81
N LEU A 88 -9.42 -4.79 -4.28
CA LEU A 88 -9.26 -3.50 -4.92
C LEU A 88 -7.79 -3.08 -4.77
N LEU A 89 -7.15 -2.71 -5.86
CA LEU A 89 -5.80 -2.19 -5.84
C LEU A 89 -5.74 -0.96 -6.75
N ALA A 90 -5.52 0.19 -6.16
CA ALA A 90 -5.47 1.44 -6.90
C ALA A 90 -4.37 2.34 -6.34
N GLY A 91 -3.87 3.22 -7.19
CA GLY A 91 -2.90 4.23 -6.81
C GLY A 91 -3.37 5.61 -7.21
N VAL A 92 -2.97 6.61 -6.43
CA VAL A 92 -3.25 8.02 -6.70
C VAL A 92 -1.91 8.74 -6.70
N ASP A 93 -1.55 9.38 -7.81
CA ASP A 93 -0.29 10.11 -7.88
C ASP A 93 -0.42 11.49 -7.21
N GLN A 94 0.68 12.24 -7.19
CA GLN A 94 0.71 13.56 -6.54
C GLN A 94 -0.22 14.57 -7.23
N ASP A 95 -0.55 14.36 -8.49
CA ASP A 95 -1.45 15.22 -9.25
C ASP A 95 -2.91 14.80 -9.09
N GLY A 96 -3.18 13.75 -8.33
CA GLY A 96 -4.53 13.26 -8.10
C GLY A 96 -5.04 12.27 -9.14
N LYS A 97 -4.18 11.86 -10.07
CA LYS A 97 -4.56 10.88 -11.09
C LYS A 97 -4.63 9.49 -10.48
N THR A 98 -5.74 8.80 -10.71
CA THR A 98 -5.96 7.45 -10.18
C THR A 98 -5.65 6.40 -11.25
N THR A 99 -4.96 5.34 -10.83
CA THR A 99 -4.71 4.17 -11.68
C THR A 99 -5.19 2.94 -10.92
N THR A 100 -5.94 2.07 -11.59
CA THR A 100 -6.38 0.78 -11.03
C THR A 100 -5.48 -0.32 -11.56
N TYR A 101 -5.02 -1.20 -10.67
CA TYR A 101 -4.06 -2.26 -11.00
C TYR A 101 -4.65 -3.66 -11.01
#